data_2be491f89ee4fa60fcf96eadd672ed99
#
_entry.id   2be491f89ee4fa60fcf96eadd672ed99
#
_cell.length_a   1.000
_cell.length_b   1.000
_cell.length_c   1.000
_cell.angle_alpha   90.00
_cell.angle_beta   90.00
_cell.angle_gamma   90.00
#
_symmetry.space_group_name_H-M   'P 1'
#
loop_
_entity.id
_entity.type
_entity.pdbx_description
1 polymer ?
#
loop_
_entity_poly.entity_id
_entity_poly.type
_entity_poly.pdbx_seq_one_letter_code
_entity_poly.pdbx_strand_id
1 'polypeptide(L)'
;MTTGRAAAQALSGALVEAAGDQIRAVLLYGSRLLDAAPDRYSAYDFVVIVEGYDRFYRDLRSRGLTHRPPRLMAAAARILPPNVISFSPGSGEGPIAKCLIVSVPHFEREMSSRSRDHFFISRMIQQVAVLYVSNSRVERWVEGCLAEARRTVLSWAAPYVTSPLTPESLALGMLEICYSSEIRPESGARARSIFKAQRAYLVKSVGETLDAGVREGHVRKEGDRYVLTREPGLPTRVRRRVYLTWSKARVTGRWLKHTLTFEGWLPYIVRKVERRTGLRVELSPLERAWPLLFVWPRLIKVLARRPSEEVEGARALEEGDAVEGTDSVKDTERVEKTERVEGSDKEDV
;
A
#
# COMPACT_ATOMS: atom_id res chain seq x y z
N MET A 1 -1.65 4.68 -20.70
CA MET A 1 -1.71 4.94 -19.22
C MET A 1 -3.05 4.42 -18.74
N THR A 2 -3.07 3.54 -17.75
CA THR A 2 -4.33 3.02 -17.18
C THR A 2 -5.12 4.18 -16.55
N THR A 3 -6.44 4.13 -16.65
CA THR A 3 -7.38 5.15 -16.13
C THR A 3 -7.09 5.49 -14.66
N GLY A 4 -6.66 4.50 -13.86
CA GLY A 4 -6.30 4.68 -12.46
C GLY A 4 -5.06 5.55 -12.23
N ARG A 5 -4.05 5.48 -13.11
CA ARG A 5 -2.83 6.30 -12.98
C ARG A 5 -3.09 7.77 -13.37
N ALA A 6 -3.92 8.00 -14.37
CA ALA A 6 -4.31 9.36 -14.75
C ALA A 6 -5.09 10.07 -13.63
N ALA A 7 -6.04 9.37 -12.99
CA ALA A 7 -6.75 9.88 -11.83
C ALA A 7 -5.84 10.15 -10.63
N ALA A 8 -4.86 9.26 -10.36
CA ALA A 8 -3.85 9.48 -9.31
C ALA A 8 -3.00 10.72 -9.60
N GLN A 9 -2.60 10.93 -10.87
CA GLN A 9 -1.83 12.09 -11.30
C GLN A 9 -2.60 13.40 -11.09
N ALA A 10 -3.86 13.43 -11.52
CA ALA A 10 -4.75 14.59 -11.32
C ALA A 10 -4.94 14.92 -9.83
N LEU A 11 -5.17 13.86 -9.00
CA LEU A 11 -5.35 14.01 -7.56
C LEU A 11 -4.06 14.48 -6.86
N SER A 12 -2.90 14.01 -7.32
CA SER A 12 -1.59 14.49 -6.85
C SER A 12 -1.36 15.95 -7.21
N GLY A 13 -1.69 16.37 -8.43
CA GLY A 13 -1.61 17.76 -8.88
C GLY A 13 -2.47 18.69 -8.04
N ALA A 14 -3.74 18.32 -7.83
CA ALA A 14 -4.65 19.07 -6.98
C ALA A 14 -4.17 19.18 -5.52
N LEU A 15 -3.56 18.11 -4.97
CA LEU A 15 -2.96 18.15 -3.64
C LEU A 15 -1.78 19.12 -3.57
N VAL A 16 -0.89 19.10 -4.56
CA VAL A 16 0.29 19.99 -4.61
C VAL A 16 -0.17 21.45 -4.73
N GLU A 17 -1.14 21.74 -5.57
CA GLU A 17 -1.71 23.08 -5.70
C GLU A 17 -2.37 23.55 -4.39
N ALA A 18 -3.16 22.67 -3.78
CA ALA A 18 -3.85 22.97 -2.53
C ALA A 18 -2.92 23.09 -1.32
N ALA A 19 -1.84 22.33 -1.22
CA ALA A 19 -0.94 22.32 -0.07
C ALA A 19 0.27 23.29 -0.20
N GLY A 20 0.60 23.74 -1.43
CA GLY A 20 1.66 24.70 -1.71
C GLY A 20 3.05 24.11 -1.79
N ASP A 21 4.07 24.98 -1.68
CA ASP A 21 5.48 24.73 -1.97
C ASP A 21 6.22 23.83 -0.97
N GLN A 22 5.54 23.38 0.08
CA GLN A 22 6.15 22.51 1.10
C GLN A 22 6.26 21.05 0.66
N ILE A 23 5.54 20.63 -0.39
CA ILE A 23 5.61 19.27 -0.92
C ILE A 23 6.85 19.14 -1.81
N ARG A 24 7.69 18.17 -1.48
CA ARG A 24 8.89 17.83 -2.27
C ARG A 24 8.63 16.69 -3.25
N ALA A 25 7.87 15.69 -2.83
CA ALA A 25 7.47 14.58 -3.71
C ALA A 25 6.14 13.96 -3.27
N VAL A 26 5.44 13.36 -4.24
CA VAL A 26 4.25 12.51 -4.01
C VAL A 26 4.48 11.18 -4.70
N LEU A 27 4.38 10.10 -3.92
CA LEU A 27 4.56 8.73 -4.38
C LEU A 27 3.24 7.98 -4.24
N LEU A 28 2.84 7.24 -5.28
CA LEU A 28 1.71 6.32 -5.26
C LEU A 28 2.20 4.90 -4.96
N TYR A 29 1.50 4.18 -4.08
CA TYR A 29 1.74 2.77 -3.80
C TYR A 29 0.41 2.04 -3.57
N GLY A 30 0.47 0.71 -3.39
CA GLY A 30 -0.73 -0.09 -3.02
C GLY A 30 -1.60 -0.52 -4.20
N SER A 31 -2.82 -0.96 -3.92
CA SER A 31 -3.69 -1.67 -4.86
C SER A 31 -4.05 -0.87 -6.13
N ARG A 32 -4.19 0.45 -6.01
CA ARG A 32 -4.47 1.34 -7.16
C ARG A 32 -3.32 1.45 -8.15
N LEU A 33 -2.07 1.14 -7.73
CA LEU A 33 -0.93 1.08 -8.64
C LEU A 33 -0.83 -0.27 -9.34
N LEU A 34 -1.27 -1.34 -8.68
CA LEU A 34 -1.03 -2.73 -9.11
C LEU A 34 -2.14 -3.29 -10.01
N ASP A 35 -3.16 -2.51 -10.37
CA ASP A 35 -4.37 -2.94 -11.09
C ASP A 35 -5.02 -4.22 -10.52
N ALA A 36 -4.81 -4.46 -9.23
CA ALA A 36 -5.36 -5.61 -8.52
C ALA A 36 -6.83 -5.36 -8.17
N ALA A 37 -7.71 -5.29 -9.18
CA ALA A 37 -9.15 -5.05 -9.08
C ALA A 37 -9.51 -4.10 -7.90
N PRO A 38 -9.06 -2.83 -7.93
CA PRO A 38 -9.36 -1.94 -6.83
C PRO A 38 -10.86 -1.66 -6.85
N ASP A 39 -11.53 -1.93 -5.74
CA ASP A 39 -12.88 -1.45 -5.51
C ASP A 39 -12.96 0.04 -5.90
N ARG A 40 -13.98 0.43 -6.69
CA ARG A 40 -14.18 1.82 -7.17
C ARG A 40 -14.09 2.87 -6.07
N TYR A 41 -14.32 2.47 -4.82
CA TYR A 41 -14.25 3.31 -3.62
C TYR A 41 -12.92 3.24 -2.87
N SER A 42 -11.95 2.44 -3.32
CA SER A 42 -10.63 2.38 -2.69
C SER A 42 -9.90 3.71 -2.84
N ALA A 43 -9.40 4.25 -1.73
CA ALA A 43 -8.59 5.46 -1.74
C ALA A 43 -7.25 5.21 -2.45
N TYR A 44 -6.68 6.27 -3.02
CA TYR A 44 -5.30 6.27 -3.49
C TYR A 44 -4.35 6.41 -2.30
N ASP A 45 -3.43 5.47 -2.14
CA ASP A 45 -2.44 5.51 -1.08
C ASP A 45 -1.23 6.33 -1.52
N PHE A 46 -1.05 7.54 -0.95
CA PHE A 46 0.06 8.43 -1.24
C PHE A 46 1.06 8.49 -0.08
N VAL A 47 2.36 8.54 -0.41
CA VAL A 47 3.38 9.07 0.48
C VAL A 47 3.69 10.49 0.01
N VAL A 48 3.45 11.46 0.89
CA VAL A 48 3.68 12.87 0.64
C VAL A 48 4.90 13.32 1.44
N ILE A 49 5.99 13.57 0.73
CA ILE A 49 7.25 13.99 1.32
C ILE A 49 7.27 15.51 1.37
N VAL A 50 7.40 16.05 2.58
CA VAL A 50 7.37 17.49 2.82
C VAL A 50 8.72 17.98 3.35
N GLU A 51 9.04 19.26 3.11
CA GLU A 51 10.28 19.86 3.64
C GLU A 51 10.32 19.79 5.16
N GLY A 52 9.25 20.26 5.82
CA GLY A 52 9.13 20.23 7.26
C GLY A 52 7.68 20.27 7.72
N TYR A 53 7.41 19.71 8.92
CA TYR A 53 6.05 19.56 9.41
C TYR A 53 5.39 20.89 9.83
N ASP A 54 6.14 21.82 10.45
CA ASP A 54 5.53 23.01 11.05
C ASP A 54 4.92 23.95 10.01
N ARG A 55 5.68 24.22 8.94
CA ARG A 55 5.21 25.07 7.86
C ARG A 55 4.11 24.37 7.09
N PHE A 56 4.29 23.10 6.75
CA PHE A 56 3.29 22.31 6.03
C PHE A 56 1.93 22.32 6.74
N TYR A 57 1.88 22.01 8.05
CA TYR A 57 0.60 21.97 8.76
C TYR A 57 0.00 23.37 9.02
N ARG A 58 0.82 24.43 9.13
CA ARG A 58 0.30 25.81 9.17
C ARG A 58 -0.35 26.18 7.83
N ASP A 59 0.31 25.86 6.73
CA ASP A 59 -0.20 26.16 5.38
C ASP A 59 -1.50 25.37 5.10
N LEU A 60 -1.57 24.09 5.48
CA LEU A 60 -2.82 23.34 5.41
C LEU A 60 -3.95 23.97 6.23
N ARG A 61 -3.65 24.42 7.45
CA ARG A 61 -4.65 25.07 8.32
C ARG A 61 -5.14 26.40 7.76
N SER A 62 -4.22 27.24 7.28
CA SER A 62 -4.58 28.57 6.71
C SER A 62 -5.43 28.45 5.44
N ARG A 63 -5.31 27.34 4.71
CA ARG A 63 -6.08 27.03 3.50
C ARG A 63 -7.35 26.20 3.78
N GLY A 64 -7.70 25.95 5.05
CA GLY A 64 -8.88 25.20 5.43
C GLY A 64 -8.85 23.70 5.14
N LEU A 65 -7.67 23.14 4.77
CA LEU A 65 -7.51 21.72 4.44
C LEU A 65 -7.40 20.82 5.70
N THR A 66 -7.28 21.39 6.87
CA THR A 66 -7.35 20.69 8.16
C THR A 66 -7.86 21.63 9.27
N HIS A 67 -8.65 21.09 10.17
CA HIS A 67 -9.09 21.80 11.38
C HIS A 67 -8.22 21.51 12.60
N ARG A 68 -7.27 20.56 12.49
CA ARG A 68 -6.39 20.17 13.60
C ARG A 68 -5.34 21.23 13.89
N PRO A 69 -4.95 21.43 15.16
CA PRO A 69 -3.90 22.38 15.53
C PRO A 69 -2.56 22.02 14.88
N PRO A 70 -1.89 22.92 14.11
CA PRO A 70 -0.66 22.63 13.40
C PRO A 70 0.48 22.14 14.31
N ARG A 71 0.62 22.72 15.51
CA ARG A 71 1.63 22.30 16.49
C ARG A 71 1.42 20.87 16.97
N LEU A 72 0.18 20.47 17.21
CA LEU A 72 -0.16 19.08 17.57
C LEU A 72 0.19 18.11 16.44
N MET A 73 -0.20 18.47 15.22
CA MET A 73 0.08 17.64 14.03
C MET A 73 1.60 17.50 13.81
N ALA A 74 2.35 18.58 13.93
CA ALA A 74 3.80 18.55 13.76
C ALA A 74 4.48 17.73 14.87
N ALA A 75 4.09 17.89 16.13
CA ALA A 75 4.62 17.08 17.24
C ALA A 75 4.32 15.60 17.08
N ALA A 76 3.08 15.23 16.75
CA ALA A 76 2.68 13.85 16.49
C ALA A 76 3.47 13.22 15.33
N ALA A 77 3.73 14.00 14.26
CA ALA A 77 4.54 13.54 13.12
C ALA A 77 6.02 13.35 13.48
N ARG A 78 6.59 14.18 14.38
CA ARG A 78 7.98 14.03 14.83
C ARG A 78 8.19 12.80 15.73
N ILE A 79 7.24 12.54 16.63
CA ILE A 79 7.32 11.43 17.58
C ILE A 79 7.17 10.09 16.86
N LEU A 80 6.17 9.98 15.99
CA LEU A 80 5.80 8.72 15.34
C LEU A 80 5.32 8.95 13.89
N PRO A 81 6.26 9.25 12.94
CA PRO A 81 5.90 9.43 11.53
C PRO A 81 5.38 8.14 10.88
N PRO A 82 4.51 8.25 9.86
CA PRO A 82 3.86 9.44 9.34
C PRO A 82 2.60 9.85 10.11
N ASN A 83 2.11 11.07 9.88
CA ASN A 83 0.68 11.34 10.07
C ASN A 83 -0.09 10.89 8.82
N VAL A 84 -1.36 10.59 9.01
CA VAL A 84 -2.29 10.33 7.89
C VAL A 84 -3.27 11.47 7.81
N ILE A 85 -3.48 12.00 6.60
CA ILE A 85 -4.58 12.90 6.27
C ILE A 85 -5.35 12.35 5.07
N SER A 86 -6.64 12.65 4.97
CA SER A 86 -7.42 12.44 3.74
C SER A 86 -7.35 13.71 2.89
N PHE A 87 -7.33 13.52 1.58
CA PHE A 87 -7.45 14.61 0.64
C PHE A 87 -8.44 14.22 -0.46
N SER A 88 -9.40 15.10 -0.73
CA SER A 88 -10.33 15.00 -1.84
C SER A 88 -10.55 16.40 -2.40
N PRO A 89 -10.35 16.65 -3.69
CA PRO A 89 -10.70 17.92 -4.30
C PRO A 89 -12.23 18.06 -4.39
N GLY A 90 -12.77 19.21 -3.99
CA GLY A 90 -14.20 19.53 -4.09
C GLY A 90 -15.10 18.94 -2.98
N SER A 91 -16.38 18.73 -3.27
CA SER A 91 -17.46 18.37 -2.33
C SER A 91 -17.41 16.93 -1.75
N GLY A 92 -16.36 16.15 -2.00
CA GLY A 92 -16.19 14.82 -1.38
C GLY A 92 -16.80 13.65 -2.16
N GLU A 93 -17.43 13.85 -3.32
CA GLU A 93 -17.94 12.76 -4.18
C GLU A 93 -16.88 12.17 -5.13
N GLY A 94 -15.72 12.82 -5.23
CA GLY A 94 -14.62 12.43 -6.11
C GLY A 94 -13.67 11.38 -5.51
N PRO A 95 -12.57 11.10 -6.22
CA PRO A 95 -11.52 10.21 -5.74
C PRO A 95 -10.87 10.76 -4.48
N ILE A 96 -10.57 9.88 -3.51
CA ILE A 96 -9.97 10.24 -2.23
C ILE A 96 -8.55 9.72 -2.19
N ALA A 97 -7.60 10.56 -1.75
CA ALA A 97 -6.26 10.14 -1.38
C ALA A 97 -6.12 10.00 0.13
N LYS A 98 -5.47 8.92 0.55
CA LYS A 98 -4.95 8.73 1.89
C LYS A 98 -3.46 9.07 1.86
N CYS A 99 -3.12 10.22 2.44
CA CYS A 99 -1.78 10.80 2.37
C CYS A 99 -0.99 10.50 3.64
N LEU A 100 0.10 9.77 3.52
CA LEU A 100 1.09 9.55 4.56
C LEU A 100 2.09 10.71 4.53
N ILE A 101 1.97 11.65 5.47
CA ILE A 101 2.82 12.85 5.52
C ILE A 101 4.12 12.54 6.27
N VAL A 102 5.24 12.71 5.59
CA VAL A 102 6.59 12.48 6.13
C VAL A 102 7.54 13.59 5.71
N SER A 103 8.39 14.07 6.62
CA SER A 103 9.42 15.05 6.26
C SER A 103 10.61 14.41 5.57
N VAL A 104 11.35 15.18 4.77
CA VAL A 104 12.58 14.75 4.07
C VAL A 104 13.53 14.01 5.01
N PRO A 105 13.95 14.53 6.19
CA PRO A 105 14.88 13.81 7.05
C PRO A 105 14.32 12.50 7.62
N HIS A 106 12.99 12.45 7.87
CA HIS A 106 12.36 11.24 8.35
C HIS A 106 12.25 10.18 7.25
N PHE A 107 11.88 10.56 6.04
CA PHE A 107 11.82 9.64 4.91
C PHE A 107 13.20 9.02 4.63
N GLU A 108 14.25 9.85 4.53
CA GLU A 108 15.61 9.38 4.31
C GLU A 108 16.07 8.38 5.38
N ARG A 109 15.83 8.70 6.67
CA ARG A 109 16.15 7.78 7.76
C ARG A 109 15.39 6.46 7.66
N GLU A 110 14.08 6.52 7.40
CA GLU A 110 13.23 5.32 7.36
C GLU A 110 13.49 4.47 6.10
N MET A 111 14.16 4.99 5.07
CA MET A 111 14.61 4.24 3.89
C MET A 111 16.01 3.62 4.07
N SER A 112 16.70 3.88 5.17
CA SER A 112 18.07 3.42 5.41
C SER A 112 18.13 2.31 6.49
N SER A 113 19.33 1.78 6.72
CA SER A 113 19.63 0.85 7.83
C SER A 113 19.36 1.43 9.23
N ARG A 114 19.15 2.76 9.34
CA ARG A 114 18.79 3.49 10.57
C ARG A 114 17.27 3.58 10.80
N SER A 115 16.48 2.87 10.00
CA SER A 115 15.03 2.83 10.16
C SER A 115 14.64 2.37 11.57
N ARG A 116 13.68 3.08 12.17
CA ARG A 116 13.18 2.79 13.52
C ARG A 116 12.12 1.70 13.56
N ASP A 117 11.49 1.44 12.42
CA ASP A 117 10.48 0.41 12.25
C ASP A 117 10.26 0.07 10.76
N HIS A 118 9.51 -0.97 10.49
CA HIS A 118 9.30 -1.53 9.16
C HIS A 118 8.18 -0.86 8.35
N PHE A 119 7.53 0.18 8.88
CA PHE A 119 6.33 0.76 8.27
C PHE A 119 6.55 1.31 6.85
N PHE A 120 7.60 2.12 6.65
CA PHE A 120 7.92 2.67 5.34
C PHE A 120 8.62 1.65 4.46
N ILE A 121 9.62 0.94 4.98
CA ILE A 121 10.35 -0.08 4.22
C ILE A 121 9.38 -1.06 3.58
N SER A 122 8.43 -1.62 4.34
CA SER A 122 7.47 -2.62 3.85
C SER A 122 6.62 -2.14 2.66
N ARG A 123 6.47 -0.84 2.50
CA ARG A 123 5.69 -0.23 1.40
C ARG A 123 6.58 0.17 0.23
N MET A 124 7.75 0.74 0.51
CA MET A 124 8.62 1.36 -0.49
C MET A 124 9.56 0.38 -1.20
N ILE A 125 9.75 -0.83 -0.67
CA ILE A 125 10.44 -1.92 -1.39
C ILE A 125 9.57 -2.59 -2.46
N GLN A 126 8.24 -2.37 -2.41
CA GLN A 126 7.29 -2.80 -3.41
C GLN A 126 7.28 -1.80 -4.58
N GLN A 127 6.46 -2.07 -5.60
CA GLN A 127 6.30 -1.15 -6.71
C GLN A 127 5.72 0.19 -6.24
N VAL A 128 6.38 1.27 -6.63
CA VAL A 128 6.03 2.65 -6.30
C VAL A 128 6.06 3.47 -7.59
N ALA A 129 5.11 4.38 -7.77
CA ALA A 129 5.13 5.35 -8.85
C ALA A 129 5.35 6.76 -8.30
N VAL A 130 6.33 7.46 -8.83
CA VAL A 130 6.55 8.87 -8.56
C VAL A 130 5.51 9.67 -9.37
N LEU A 131 4.62 10.40 -8.69
CA LEU A 131 3.59 11.23 -9.31
C LEU A 131 4.02 12.70 -9.41
N TYR A 132 4.78 13.18 -8.43
CA TYR A 132 5.26 14.55 -8.39
C TYR A 132 6.62 14.62 -7.72
N VAL A 133 7.48 15.46 -8.26
CA VAL A 133 8.72 15.93 -7.63
C VAL A 133 8.90 17.42 -7.87
N SER A 134 9.39 18.15 -6.89
CA SER A 134 9.57 19.60 -6.99
C SER A 134 10.69 20.01 -7.96
N ASN A 135 11.69 19.14 -8.20
CA ASN A 135 12.77 19.33 -9.15
C ASN A 135 13.58 18.03 -9.37
N SER A 136 14.45 18.01 -10.36
CA SER A 136 15.29 16.85 -10.73
C SER A 136 16.28 16.40 -9.65
N ARG A 137 16.68 17.28 -8.73
CA ARG A 137 17.54 16.91 -7.58
C ARG A 137 16.73 16.06 -6.58
N VAL A 138 15.48 16.45 -6.33
CA VAL A 138 14.57 15.69 -5.47
C VAL A 138 14.23 14.34 -6.09
N GLU A 139 14.06 14.29 -7.41
CA GLU A 139 13.80 13.03 -8.13
C GLU A 139 14.94 12.03 -7.89
N ARG A 140 16.18 12.41 -8.18
CA ARG A 140 17.36 11.56 -7.94
C ARG A 140 17.52 11.15 -6.47
N TRP A 141 17.21 12.07 -5.55
CA TRP A 141 17.25 11.78 -4.12
C TRP A 141 16.19 10.74 -3.72
N VAL A 142 14.95 10.85 -4.21
CA VAL A 142 13.88 9.86 -3.97
C VAL A 142 14.29 8.49 -4.52
N GLU A 143 14.79 8.43 -5.75
CA GLU A 143 15.29 7.19 -6.36
C GLU A 143 16.41 6.56 -5.53
N GLY A 144 17.35 7.36 -5.05
CA GLY A 144 18.40 6.94 -4.13
C GLY A 144 17.88 6.35 -2.83
N CYS A 145 16.89 7.00 -2.21
CA CYS A 145 16.25 6.49 -1.00
C CYS A 145 15.54 5.14 -1.24
N LEU A 146 14.81 5.00 -2.35
CA LEU A 146 14.15 3.75 -2.71
C LEU A 146 15.16 2.63 -3.02
N ALA A 147 16.26 2.94 -3.69
CA ALA A 147 17.35 2.00 -3.95
C ALA A 147 18.03 1.55 -2.65
N GLU A 148 18.25 2.48 -1.71
CA GLU A 148 18.82 2.18 -0.40
C GLU A 148 17.92 1.25 0.42
N ALA A 149 16.59 1.50 0.44
CA ALA A 149 15.64 0.63 1.11
C ALA A 149 15.71 -0.80 0.58
N ARG A 150 15.85 -0.99 -0.74
CA ARG A 150 16.00 -2.33 -1.36
C ARG A 150 17.32 -2.99 -0.96
N ARG A 151 18.43 -2.25 -0.95
CA ARG A 151 19.73 -2.77 -0.50
C ARG A 151 19.71 -3.31 0.93
N THR A 152 18.90 -2.72 1.81
CA THR A 152 18.80 -3.19 3.19
C THR A 152 18.09 -4.55 3.34
N VAL A 153 17.34 -5.01 2.31
CA VAL A 153 16.50 -6.22 2.36
C VAL A 153 17.29 -7.42 2.86
N LEU A 154 18.43 -7.73 2.27
CA LEU A 154 19.22 -8.89 2.64
C LEU A 154 19.63 -8.85 4.10
N SER A 155 19.99 -7.68 4.63
CA SER A 155 20.47 -7.50 6.01
C SER A 155 19.42 -7.83 7.08
N TRP A 156 18.14 -7.58 6.81
CA TRP A 156 17.08 -7.84 7.77
C TRP A 156 16.25 -9.10 7.45
N ALA A 157 16.25 -9.57 6.20
CA ALA A 157 15.55 -10.79 5.80
C ALA A 157 16.39 -12.07 6.06
N ALA A 158 17.72 -12.02 5.93
CA ALA A 158 18.60 -13.18 6.08
C ALA A 158 18.32 -14.04 7.33
N PRO A 159 17.98 -13.50 8.52
CA PRO A 159 17.68 -14.33 9.69
C PRO A 159 16.40 -15.17 9.60
N TYR A 160 15.55 -14.92 8.62
CA TYR A 160 14.20 -15.50 8.47
C TYR A 160 14.01 -16.30 7.19
N VAL A 161 14.99 -16.28 6.30
CA VAL A 161 14.94 -17.01 5.02
C VAL A 161 15.93 -18.18 5.05
N THR A 162 15.61 -19.26 4.32
CA THR A 162 16.43 -20.45 4.24
C THR A 162 17.36 -20.37 3.03
N SER A 163 18.65 -20.56 3.24
CA SER A 163 19.66 -20.69 2.17
C SER A 163 19.65 -22.14 1.64
N PRO A 164 19.81 -22.38 0.33
CA PRO A 164 20.06 -21.43 -0.75
C PRO A 164 18.81 -20.65 -1.16
N LEU A 165 19.02 -19.41 -1.61
CA LEU A 165 17.99 -18.45 -1.98
C LEU A 165 17.80 -18.39 -3.50
N THR A 166 16.59 -18.14 -3.95
CA THR A 166 16.30 -17.62 -5.28
C THR A 166 15.71 -16.21 -5.16
N PRO A 167 15.74 -15.38 -6.20
CA PRO A 167 15.06 -14.07 -6.18
C PRO A 167 13.58 -14.18 -5.77
N GLU A 168 12.91 -15.25 -6.19
CA GLU A 168 11.51 -15.51 -5.87
C GLU A 168 11.30 -15.85 -4.39
N SER A 169 12.11 -16.79 -3.85
CA SER A 169 12.00 -17.20 -2.45
C SER A 169 12.31 -16.04 -1.50
N LEU A 170 13.32 -15.23 -1.82
CA LEU A 170 13.63 -14.04 -1.03
C LEU A 170 12.56 -12.97 -1.14
N ALA A 171 11.99 -12.73 -2.33
CA ALA A 171 10.92 -11.77 -2.52
C ALA A 171 9.65 -12.14 -1.75
N LEU A 172 9.27 -13.42 -1.75
CA LEU A 172 8.12 -13.90 -0.97
C LEU A 172 8.40 -13.79 0.53
N GLY A 173 9.55 -14.30 1.01
CA GLY A 173 9.93 -14.22 2.42
C GLY A 173 10.03 -12.77 2.91
N MET A 174 10.57 -11.86 2.10
CA MET A 174 10.58 -10.43 2.36
C MET A 174 9.17 -9.88 2.62
N LEU A 175 8.20 -10.20 1.76
CA LEU A 175 6.82 -9.77 1.94
C LEU A 175 6.19 -10.39 3.20
N GLU A 176 6.41 -11.66 3.47
CA GLU A 176 5.89 -12.34 4.66
C GLU A 176 6.40 -11.67 5.95
N ILE A 177 7.69 -11.30 6.01
CA ILE A 177 8.26 -10.55 7.12
C ILE A 177 7.59 -9.19 7.25
N CYS A 178 7.44 -8.45 6.15
CA CYS A 178 6.79 -7.14 6.13
C CYS A 178 5.35 -7.20 6.65
N TYR A 179 4.57 -8.17 6.19
CA TYR A 179 3.17 -8.33 6.60
C TYR A 179 3.02 -8.86 8.03
N SER A 180 3.94 -9.73 8.50
CA SER A 180 3.95 -10.21 9.88
C SER A 180 4.36 -9.15 10.89
N SER A 181 5.09 -8.11 10.46
CA SER A 181 5.48 -6.97 11.29
C SER A 181 4.35 -5.97 11.56
N GLU A 182 3.16 -6.18 10.98
CA GLU A 182 1.96 -5.37 11.21
C GLU A 182 0.86 -6.21 11.89
N ILE A 183 -0.06 -5.57 12.61
CA ILE A 183 -1.25 -6.25 13.14
C ILE A 183 -2.29 -6.35 12.03
N ARG A 184 -2.24 -7.44 11.27
CA ARG A 184 -3.24 -7.77 10.25
C ARG A 184 -3.65 -9.23 10.36
N PRO A 185 -4.96 -9.56 10.34
CA PRO A 185 -5.41 -10.96 10.48
C PRO A 185 -5.08 -11.87 9.28
N GLU A 186 -4.69 -11.30 8.13
CA GLU A 186 -4.54 -12.02 6.85
C GLU A 186 -3.09 -12.00 6.30
N SER A 187 -2.08 -11.98 7.16
CA SER A 187 -0.69 -11.67 6.75
C SER A 187 -0.12 -12.57 5.65
N GLY A 188 -0.24 -13.89 5.75
CA GLY A 188 0.37 -14.83 4.80
C GLY A 188 -0.36 -14.89 3.45
N ALA A 189 -1.69 -14.97 3.44
CA ALA A 189 -2.48 -14.97 2.21
C ALA A 189 -2.31 -13.65 1.44
N ARG A 190 -2.28 -12.53 2.15
CA ARG A 190 -2.05 -11.21 1.56
C ARG A 190 -0.67 -11.06 0.97
N ALA A 191 0.39 -11.56 1.64
CA ALA A 191 1.75 -11.53 1.11
C ALA A 191 1.84 -12.27 -0.24
N ARG A 192 1.24 -13.47 -0.33
CA ARG A 192 1.18 -14.25 -1.58
C ARG A 192 0.39 -13.54 -2.68
N SER A 193 -0.76 -12.95 -2.36
CA SER A 193 -1.57 -12.18 -3.31
C SER A 193 -0.78 -11.00 -3.89
N ILE A 194 -0.11 -10.23 -3.03
CA ILE A 194 0.73 -9.09 -3.45
C ILE A 194 1.94 -9.57 -4.26
N PHE A 195 2.57 -10.68 -3.87
CA PHE A 195 3.65 -11.26 -4.65
C PHE A 195 3.18 -11.62 -6.07
N LYS A 196 2.04 -12.29 -6.20
CA LYS A 196 1.45 -12.65 -7.51
C LYS A 196 1.21 -11.40 -8.37
N ALA A 197 0.64 -10.33 -7.80
CA ALA A 197 0.29 -9.11 -8.52
C ALA A 197 1.52 -8.34 -9.05
N GLN A 198 2.70 -8.45 -8.41
CA GLN A 198 3.90 -7.72 -8.81
C GLN A 198 5.15 -8.61 -8.92
N ARG A 199 4.96 -9.90 -9.25
CA ARG A 199 6.03 -10.91 -9.30
C ARG A 199 7.22 -10.47 -10.14
N ALA A 200 6.98 -10.01 -11.36
CA ALA A 200 8.05 -9.60 -12.28
C ALA A 200 8.90 -8.46 -11.69
N TYR A 201 8.27 -7.45 -11.11
CA TYR A 201 8.96 -6.34 -10.46
C TYR A 201 9.77 -6.79 -9.24
N LEU A 202 9.16 -7.58 -8.35
CA LEU A 202 9.81 -8.02 -7.11
C LEU A 202 10.98 -8.95 -7.38
N VAL A 203 10.81 -9.92 -8.29
CA VAL A 203 11.88 -10.86 -8.65
C VAL A 203 13.08 -10.12 -9.26
N LYS A 204 12.82 -9.16 -10.17
CA LYS A 204 13.88 -8.33 -10.73
C LYS A 204 14.59 -7.51 -9.65
N SER A 205 13.84 -6.76 -8.83
CA SER A 205 14.40 -5.88 -7.79
C SER A 205 15.20 -6.64 -6.74
N VAL A 206 14.72 -7.82 -6.32
CA VAL A 206 15.41 -8.67 -5.35
C VAL A 206 16.61 -9.36 -5.99
N GLY A 207 16.53 -9.74 -7.28
CA GLY A 207 17.68 -10.23 -8.05
C GLY A 207 18.82 -9.21 -8.07
N GLU A 208 18.52 -7.94 -8.36
CA GLU A 208 19.50 -6.85 -8.31
C GLU A 208 20.13 -6.69 -6.91
N THR A 209 19.32 -6.89 -5.85
CA THR A 209 19.80 -6.87 -4.45
C THR A 209 20.73 -8.05 -4.14
N LEU A 210 20.41 -9.25 -4.63
CA LEU A 210 21.27 -10.43 -4.47
C LEU A 210 22.57 -10.28 -5.24
N ASP A 211 22.53 -9.77 -6.47
CA ASP A 211 23.72 -9.51 -7.28
C ASP A 211 24.62 -8.42 -6.63
N ALA A 212 24.02 -7.40 -5.99
CA ALA A 212 24.77 -6.45 -5.17
C ALA A 212 25.41 -7.15 -3.98
N GLY A 213 24.67 -8.01 -3.27
CA GLY A 213 25.19 -8.81 -2.16
C GLY A 213 26.33 -9.75 -2.56
N VAL A 214 26.38 -10.23 -3.81
CA VAL A 214 27.53 -10.97 -4.35
C VAL A 214 28.74 -10.07 -4.46
N ARG A 215 28.59 -8.87 -5.01
CA ARG A 215 29.71 -7.88 -5.12
C ARG A 215 30.26 -7.45 -3.75
N GLU A 216 29.38 -7.41 -2.75
CA GLU A 216 29.72 -7.04 -1.37
C GLU A 216 30.23 -8.23 -0.52
N GLY A 217 30.21 -9.45 -1.07
CA GLY A 217 30.65 -10.67 -0.38
C GLY A 217 29.67 -11.21 0.66
N HIS A 218 28.43 -10.75 0.67
CA HIS A 218 27.38 -11.20 1.59
C HIS A 218 26.73 -12.51 1.17
N VAL A 219 26.69 -12.76 -0.13
CA VAL A 219 26.18 -14.00 -0.74
C VAL A 219 27.15 -14.50 -1.82
N ARG A 220 27.11 -15.79 -2.12
CA ARG A 220 27.78 -16.41 -3.27
C ARG A 220 26.74 -16.91 -4.24
N LYS A 221 27.00 -16.78 -5.54
CA LYS A 221 26.12 -17.31 -6.59
C LYS A 221 26.57 -18.71 -6.97
N GLU A 222 25.67 -19.67 -6.90
CA GLU A 222 25.88 -21.07 -7.25
C GLU A 222 24.83 -21.50 -8.28
N GLY A 223 25.18 -21.38 -9.56
CA GLY A 223 24.24 -21.54 -10.66
C GLY A 223 23.17 -20.44 -10.67
N ASP A 224 21.92 -20.84 -10.52
CA ASP A 224 20.74 -19.98 -10.44
C ASP A 224 20.34 -19.61 -8.99
N ARG A 225 21.10 -20.09 -8.00
CA ARG A 225 20.83 -19.90 -6.57
C ARG A 225 21.89 -19.02 -5.92
N TYR A 226 21.54 -18.48 -4.77
CA TYR A 226 22.40 -17.63 -3.96
C TYR A 226 22.52 -18.22 -2.54
N VAL A 227 23.74 -18.35 -2.08
CA VAL A 227 24.07 -18.93 -0.77
C VAL A 227 24.62 -17.83 0.12
N LEU A 228 24.10 -17.69 1.33
CA LEU A 228 24.63 -16.74 2.31
C LEU A 228 26.08 -17.10 2.64
N THR A 229 27.00 -16.16 2.48
CA THR A 229 28.43 -16.37 2.81
C THR A 229 28.62 -16.65 4.30
N ARG A 230 27.76 -16.05 5.12
CA ARG A 230 27.74 -16.26 6.56
C ARG A 230 26.31 -16.35 7.07
N GLU A 231 25.99 -17.45 7.71
CA GLU A 231 24.70 -17.61 8.40
C GLU A 231 24.57 -16.62 9.57
N PRO A 232 23.39 -15.96 9.72
CA PRO A 232 23.16 -15.06 10.83
C PRO A 232 23.23 -15.79 12.17
N GLY A 233 24.21 -15.42 13.01
CA GLY A 233 24.37 -15.95 14.34
C GLY A 233 23.23 -15.56 15.29
N LEU A 234 23.15 -16.25 16.45
CA LEU A 234 22.10 -16.03 17.46
C LEU A 234 21.94 -14.55 17.88
N PRO A 235 23.02 -13.77 18.12
CA PRO A 235 22.86 -12.35 18.47
C PRO A 235 22.15 -11.53 17.40
N THR A 236 22.43 -11.80 16.11
CA THR A 236 21.79 -11.13 14.99
C THR A 236 20.31 -11.49 14.91
N ARG A 237 19.97 -12.77 15.08
CA ARG A 237 18.58 -13.27 15.10
C ARG A 237 17.78 -12.62 16.23
N VAL A 238 18.33 -12.58 17.46
CA VAL A 238 17.70 -11.94 18.62
C VAL A 238 17.48 -10.45 18.38
N ARG A 239 18.53 -9.73 17.94
CA ARG A 239 18.42 -8.29 17.63
C ARG A 239 17.33 -7.99 16.60
N ARG A 240 17.24 -8.80 15.55
CA ARG A 240 16.21 -8.63 14.50
C ARG A 240 14.81 -8.95 15.02
N ARG A 241 14.67 -9.97 15.86
CA ARG A 241 13.39 -10.28 16.51
C ARG A 241 12.92 -9.14 17.42
N VAL A 242 13.81 -8.58 18.23
CA VAL A 242 13.53 -7.41 19.08
C VAL A 242 13.10 -6.21 18.21
N TYR A 243 13.84 -5.93 17.12
CA TYR A 243 13.50 -4.86 16.20
C TYR A 243 12.10 -5.05 15.58
N LEU A 244 11.76 -6.24 15.09
CA LEU A 244 10.43 -6.48 14.48
C LEU A 244 9.31 -6.39 15.53
N THR A 245 9.53 -6.86 16.75
CA THR A 245 8.57 -6.73 17.86
C THR A 245 8.36 -5.24 18.20
N TRP A 246 9.43 -4.46 18.28
CA TRP A 246 9.37 -3.02 18.48
C TRP A 246 8.68 -2.31 17.32
N SER A 247 8.99 -2.69 16.08
CA SER A 247 8.30 -2.21 14.87
C SER A 247 6.79 -2.42 14.97
N LYS A 248 6.36 -3.63 15.35
CA LYS A 248 4.96 -3.96 15.55
C LYS A 248 4.29 -3.08 16.60
N ALA A 249 4.95 -2.85 17.74
CA ALA A 249 4.45 -1.94 18.78
C ALA A 249 4.29 -0.50 18.26
N ARG A 250 5.28 0.01 17.50
CA ARG A 250 5.22 1.35 16.91
C ARG A 250 4.12 1.48 15.85
N VAL A 251 3.95 0.46 15.00
CA VAL A 251 2.86 0.44 14.01
C VAL A 251 1.50 0.46 14.71
N THR A 252 1.35 -0.30 15.80
CA THR A 252 0.14 -0.27 16.63
C THR A 252 -0.11 1.12 17.24
N GLY A 253 0.94 1.74 17.81
CA GLY A 253 0.84 3.10 18.35
C GLY A 253 0.45 4.15 17.29
N ARG A 254 0.84 3.95 16.02
CA ARG A 254 0.36 4.80 14.91
C ARG A 254 -1.15 4.72 14.71
N TRP A 255 -1.72 3.55 14.85
CA TRP A 255 -3.16 3.39 14.76
C TRP A 255 -3.89 4.29 15.77
N LEU A 256 -3.46 4.26 17.02
CA LEU A 256 -4.00 5.13 18.06
C LEU A 256 -3.80 6.61 17.72
N LYS A 257 -2.58 6.98 17.26
CA LYS A 257 -2.29 8.35 16.83
C LYS A 257 -3.17 8.81 15.65
N HIS A 258 -3.45 7.91 14.69
CA HIS A 258 -4.25 8.27 13.51
C HIS A 258 -5.66 8.69 13.89
N THR A 259 -6.24 8.15 14.94
CA THR A 259 -7.55 8.59 15.43
C THR A 259 -7.56 10.08 15.87
N LEU A 260 -6.41 10.58 16.31
CA LEU A 260 -6.24 11.99 16.69
C LEU A 260 -5.88 12.89 15.50
N THR A 261 -5.15 12.37 14.52
CA THR A 261 -4.60 13.17 13.43
C THR A 261 -5.38 13.07 12.12
N PHE A 262 -6.15 12.00 11.90
CA PHE A 262 -6.89 11.75 10.66
C PHE A 262 -8.32 12.27 10.79
N GLU A 263 -8.62 13.39 10.12
CA GLU A 263 -9.99 13.93 10.04
C GLU A 263 -10.85 13.05 9.13
N GLY A 264 -12.12 12.81 9.53
CA GLY A 264 -13.03 11.96 8.77
C GLY A 264 -12.72 10.47 8.80
N TRP A 265 -11.82 10.00 9.68
CA TRP A 265 -11.47 8.59 9.80
C TRP A 265 -12.65 7.68 10.16
N LEU A 266 -13.58 8.19 10.96
CA LEU A 266 -14.71 7.41 11.45
C LEU A 266 -15.69 7.02 10.33
N PRO A 267 -16.18 7.94 9.48
CA PRO A 267 -16.99 7.58 8.31
C PRO A 267 -16.24 6.64 7.35
N TYR A 268 -14.93 6.84 7.16
CA TYR A 268 -14.11 5.99 6.32
C TYR A 268 -14.04 4.54 6.84
N ILE A 269 -13.81 4.37 8.17
CA ILE A 269 -13.75 3.03 8.77
C ILE A 269 -15.13 2.37 8.79
N VAL A 270 -16.18 3.11 9.13
CA VAL A 270 -17.56 2.60 9.10
C VAL A 270 -17.88 2.05 7.71
N ARG A 271 -17.69 2.83 6.66
CA ARG A 271 -17.89 2.35 5.26
C ARG A 271 -17.05 1.12 4.91
N LYS A 272 -15.80 1.04 5.43
CA LYS A 272 -14.93 -0.10 5.19
C LYS A 272 -15.43 -1.36 5.91
N VAL A 273 -15.96 -1.21 7.11
CA VAL A 273 -16.55 -2.32 7.89
C VAL A 273 -17.86 -2.77 7.24
N GLU A 274 -18.76 -1.85 6.89
CA GLU A 274 -20.02 -2.13 6.22
C GLU A 274 -19.81 -2.96 4.94
N ARG A 275 -18.83 -2.55 4.11
CA ARG A 275 -18.49 -3.26 2.87
C ARG A 275 -17.89 -4.65 3.11
N ARG A 276 -17.10 -4.81 4.18
CA ARG A 276 -16.46 -6.09 4.48
C ARG A 276 -17.44 -7.09 5.08
N THR A 277 -18.43 -6.60 5.83
CA THR A 277 -19.35 -7.43 6.59
C THR A 277 -20.76 -7.49 6.01
N GLY A 278 -21.09 -6.62 5.04
CA GLY A 278 -22.45 -6.45 4.52
C GLY A 278 -23.42 -5.80 5.53
N LEU A 279 -22.98 -5.54 6.75
CA LEU A 279 -23.82 -4.99 7.83
C LEU A 279 -23.77 -3.46 7.83
N ARG A 280 -24.92 -2.79 7.85
CA ARG A 280 -24.98 -1.34 8.11
C ARG A 280 -24.60 -1.03 9.56
N VAL A 281 -23.73 -0.07 9.74
CA VAL A 281 -23.23 0.37 11.06
C VAL A 281 -23.75 1.78 11.35
N GLU A 282 -24.89 1.86 12.02
CA GLU A 282 -25.37 3.14 12.51
C GLU A 282 -24.66 3.50 13.82
N LEU A 283 -24.11 4.70 13.84
CA LEU A 283 -23.39 5.25 14.99
C LEU A 283 -24.34 6.09 15.84
N SER A 284 -24.42 5.78 17.11
CA SER A 284 -25.11 6.61 18.11
C SER A 284 -24.40 7.97 18.29
N PRO A 285 -25.08 9.02 18.84
CA PRO A 285 -24.46 10.29 19.16
C PRO A 285 -23.23 10.17 20.07
N LEU A 286 -23.25 9.26 21.05
CA LEU A 286 -22.13 8.99 21.95
C LEU A 286 -20.94 8.35 21.23
N GLU A 287 -21.19 7.39 20.32
CA GLU A 287 -20.16 6.78 19.49
C GLU A 287 -19.51 7.79 18.54
N ARG A 288 -20.28 8.76 18.04
CA ARG A 288 -19.74 9.87 17.24
C ARG A 288 -18.90 10.84 18.05
N ALA A 289 -19.31 11.14 19.29
CA ALA A 289 -18.59 12.06 20.17
C ALA A 289 -17.30 11.45 20.73
N TRP A 290 -17.34 10.17 21.12
CA TRP A 290 -16.23 9.45 21.76
C TRP A 290 -15.90 8.14 21.03
N PRO A 291 -15.53 8.20 19.76
CA PRO A 291 -15.39 7.01 18.93
C PRO A 291 -14.30 6.03 19.41
N LEU A 292 -13.25 6.54 20.05
CA LEU A 292 -12.19 5.72 20.61
C LEU A 292 -12.64 4.78 21.74
N LEU A 293 -13.59 5.24 22.54
CA LEU A 293 -14.07 4.47 23.69
C LEU A 293 -15.20 3.51 23.31
N PHE A 294 -16.12 3.93 22.45
CA PHE A 294 -17.36 3.20 22.20
C PHE A 294 -17.39 2.49 20.86
N VAL A 295 -16.73 3.02 19.83
CA VAL A 295 -16.76 2.41 18.47
C VAL A 295 -15.75 1.26 18.35
N TRP A 296 -14.56 1.38 18.92
CA TRP A 296 -13.53 0.35 18.80
C TRP A 296 -13.92 -1.03 19.31
N PRO A 297 -14.50 -1.19 20.52
CA PRO A 297 -14.94 -2.52 21.00
C PRO A 297 -15.98 -3.14 20.09
N ARG A 298 -16.89 -2.33 19.54
CA ARG A 298 -17.95 -2.78 18.62
C ARG A 298 -17.35 -3.18 17.26
N LEU A 299 -16.47 -2.36 16.69
CA LEU A 299 -15.82 -2.66 15.41
C LEU A 299 -14.95 -3.92 15.49
N ILE A 300 -14.22 -4.13 16.59
CA ILE A 300 -13.44 -5.36 16.80
C ILE A 300 -14.37 -6.58 16.83
N LYS A 301 -15.50 -6.51 17.51
CA LYS A 301 -16.50 -7.60 17.55
C LYS A 301 -17.10 -7.88 16.16
N VAL A 302 -17.39 -6.83 15.40
CA VAL A 302 -17.94 -6.96 14.03
C VAL A 302 -16.89 -7.54 13.08
N LEU A 303 -15.64 -7.10 13.18
CA LEU A 303 -14.51 -7.59 12.36
C LEU A 303 -14.10 -9.03 12.72
N ALA A 304 -14.33 -9.46 13.96
CA ALA A 304 -14.07 -10.82 14.42
C ALA A 304 -15.15 -11.82 13.98
N ARG A 305 -16.33 -11.35 13.58
CA ARG A 305 -17.34 -12.19 12.95
C ARG A 305 -16.88 -12.54 11.54
N ARG A 306 -16.81 -13.83 11.21
CA ARG A 306 -16.57 -14.28 9.84
C ARG A 306 -17.68 -13.74 8.95
N PRO A 307 -17.40 -13.38 7.67
CA PRO A 307 -18.45 -13.12 6.70
C PRO A 307 -19.40 -14.31 6.70
N SER A 308 -20.70 -14.07 6.77
CA SER A 308 -21.69 -15.14 6.61
C SER A 308 -21.49 -15.78 5.23
N GLU A 309 -21.62 -17.10 5.14
CA GLU A 309 -21.49 -17.87 3.88
C GLU A 309 -22.39 -17.34 2.75
N GLU A 310 -23.47 -16.63 3.08
CA GLU A 310 -24.35 -15.93 2.12
C GLU A 310 -23.64 -14.80 1.31
N VAL A 311 -22.65 -14.13 1.88
CA VAL A 311 -21.91 -13.05 1.18
C VAL A 311 -20.84 -13.63 0.25
N GLU A 312 -20.28 -14.80 0.57
CA GLU A 312 -19.40 -15.56 -0.32
C GLU A 312 -20.19 -16.21 -1.47
N GLY A 313 -21.40 -16.73 -1.19
CA GLY A 313 -22.31 -17.26 -2.21
C GLY A 313 -22.82 -16.21 -3.19
N ALA A 314 -23.17 -15.01 -2.73
CA ALA A 314 -23.57 -13.89 -3.59
C ALA A 314 -22.44 -13.37 -4.47
N ARG A 315 -21.19 -13.35 -3.96
CA ARG A 315 -20.02 -13.00 -4.79
C ARG A 315 -19.67 -14.06 -5.82
N ALA A 316 -19.82 -15.33 -5.49
CA ALA A 316 -19.61 -16.42 -6.43
C ALA A 316 -20.65 -16.43 -7.56
N LEU A 317 -21.89 -16.01 -7.27
CA LEU A 317 -22.94 -15.84 -8.28
C LEU A 317 -22.70 -14.62 -9.19
N GLU A 318 -22.28 -13.47 -8.63
CA GLU A 318 -21.90 -12.29 -9.45
C GLU A 318 -20.66 -12.54 -10.33
N GLU A 319 -19.69 -13.33 -9.87
CA GLU A 319 -18.53 -13.74 -10.66
C GLU A 319 -18.88 -14.84 -11.69
N GLY A 320 -19.86 -15.71 -11.39
CA GLY A 320 -20.38 -16.71 -12.31
C GLY A 320 -21.16 -16.10 -13.48
N ASP A 321 -22.06 -15.18 -13.22
CA ASP A 321 -22.85 -14.47 -14.24
C ASP A 321 -21.97 -13.58 -15.16
N ALA A 322 -20.86 -13.06 -14.65
CA ALA A 322 -19.91 -12.28 -15.47
C ALA A 322 -19.10 -13.17 -16.44
N VAL A 323 -18.95 -14.47 -16.17
CA VAL A 323 -18.25 -15.42 -17.05
C VAL A 323 -19.20 -16.01 -18.09
N GLU A 324 -20.46 -16.30 -17.72
CA GLU A 324 -21.45 -16.80 -18.67
C GLU A 324 -21.92 -15.73 -19.66
N GLY A 325 -21.98 -14.47 -19.27
CA GLY A 325 -22.31 -13.36 -20.19
C GLY A 325 -21.30 -13.11 -21.30
N THR A 326 -20.03 -13.52 -21.14
CA THR A 326 -18.98 -13.38 -22.17
C THR A 326 -18.92 -14.55 -23.16
N ASP A 327 -19.41 -15.72 -22.80
CA ASP A 327 -19.47 -16.85 -23.74
C ASP A 327 -20.73 -16.81 -24.62
N SER A 328 -21.85 -16.30 -24.09
CA SER A 328 -23.09 -16.11 -24.88
C SER A 328 -22.96 -15.10 -26.01
N VAL A 329 -22.11 -14.07 -25.85
CA VAL A 329 -21.85 -13.08 -26.93
C VAL A 329 -20.96 -13.64 -28.04
N LYS A 330 -20.05 -14.57 -27.72
CA LYS A 330 -19.19 -15.19 -28.72
C LYS A 330 -19.89 -16.24 -29.58
N ASP A 331 -20.91 -16.94 -29.04
CA ASP A 331 -21.68 -17.90 -29.81
C ASP A 331 -22.68 -17.20 -30.74
N THR A 332 -23.22 -16.06 -30.40
CA THR A 332 -24.13 -15.29 -31.27
C THR A 332 -23.36 -14.71 -32.50
N GLU A 333 -22.14 -14.22 -32.33
CA GLU A 333 -21.30 -13.77 -33.44
C GLU A 333 -20.84 -14.90 -34.36
N ARG A 334 -20.74 -16.13 -33.86
CA ARG A 334 -20.33 -17.30 -34.66
C ARG A 334 -21.49 -17.84 -35.52
N VAL A 335 -22.72 -17.75 -35.04
CA VAL A 335 -23.92 -18.16 -35.82
C VAL A 335 -24.21 -17.16 -36.93
N GLU A 336 -24.12 -15.86 -36.70
CA GLU A 336 -24.32 -14.82 -37.73
C GLU A 336 -23.26 -14.87 -38.84
N LYS A 337 -22.04 -15.32 -38.56
CA LYS A 337 -20.96 -15.45 -39.53
C LYS A 337 -21.11 -16.70 -40.40
N THR A 338 -21.77 -17.76 -39.92
CA THR A 338 -22.02 -19.00 -40.66
C THR A 338 -23.20 -18.85 -41.63
N GLU A 339 -24.26 -18.11 -41.24
CA GLU A 339 -25.39 -17.84 -42.13
C GLU A 339 -25.06 -16.89 -43.28
N ARG A 340 -24.05 -16.00 -43.12
CA ARG A 340 -23.60 -15.09 -44.20
C ARG A 340 -22.74 -15.79 -45.28
N VAL A 341 -22.19 -16.97 -45.03
CA VAL A 341 -21.37 -17.70 -45.99
C VAL A 341 -22.21 -18.66 -46.82
N GLU A 342 -23.37 -19.16 -46.32
CA GLU A 342 -24.24 -20.06 -47.07
C GLU A 342 -25.24 -19.36 -48.00
N GLY A 343 -25.40 -18.02 -47.90
CA GLY A 343 -26.31 -17.22 -48.76
C GLY A 343 -25.69 -16.69 -50.05
N SER A 344 -24.40 -16.91 -50.34
CA SER A 344 -23.66 -16.32 -51.47
C SER A 344 -23.47 -17.24 -52.68
N ASP A 345 -23.90 -18.52 -52.63
CA ASP A 345 -23.65 -19.47 -53.74
C ASP A 345 -24.91 -19.92 -54.51
N LYS A 346 -25.95 -19.13 -54.60
CA LYS A 346 -27.15 -19.45 -55.40
C LYS A 346 -27.71 -18.26 -56.18
N GLU A 347 -26.87 -17.59 -56.93
CA GLU A 347 -27.30 -16.78 -58.09
C GLU A 347 -26.13 -16.70 -59.05
N ASP A 348 -26.01 -17.64 -59.97
CA ASP A 348 -25.49 -17.54 -61.31
C ASP A 348 -25.44 -18.95 -61.96
N VAL A 349 -26.55 -19.36 -62.56
CA VAL A 349 -26.63 -20.15 -63.83
C VAL A 349 -27.92 -19.77 -64.56
#